data_7927a9b530ad1200f634db6ff7cfe6c2
#
_entry.id   7927a9b530ad1200f634db6ff7cfe6c2
#
_cell.length_a   1.000
_cell.length_b   1.000
_cell.length_c   1.000
_cell.angle_alpha   90.00
_cell.angle_beta   90.00
_cell.angle_gamma   90.00
#
_symmetry.space_group_name_H-M   'P 1'
#
loop_
_entity.id
_entity.type
_entity.pdbx_description
1 polymer ?
#
loop_
_entity_poly.entity_id
_entity_poly.type
_entity_poly.pdbx_seq_one_letter_code
_entity_poly.pdbx_strand_id
1 'polypeptide(L)'
;MKKKALAVLLTASVIAGTMGGTATIVHADEEGKVINIYSWNDEFRQRLEAVYPEVKETSKDGTVTTLNDGTEIHWIINPNQDGVYQQKLDEALMNQADASADDKVDIFLSETDYVYKYTDAAADVAMPLKDLGIDPDKDLADQYDFTKTTASDADGVQRGSTWQCCPGLLVYRRDIAKDVFGTDDPEEVGKKMKDWDTAKATAEELKAKGNYTFA
;
A
#
# COMPACT_ATOMS: atom_id res chain seq x y z
N MET A 1 -18.65 23.12 -1.22
CA MET A 1 -17.57 22.32 -0.63
C MET A 1 -16.29 22.73 -1.33
N LYS A 2 -15.31 23.21 -0.59
CA LYS A 2 -14.12 23.85 -1.17
C LYS A 2 -13.14 22.79 -1.64
N LYS A 3 -12.81 22.80 -2.93
CA LYS A 3 -11.78 22.00 -3.56
C LYS A 3 -10.45 22.28 -2.86
N LYS A 4 -9.94 21.33 -2.11
CA LYS A 4 -8.55 21.33 -1.68
C LYS A 4 -7.83 20.35 -2.59
N ALA A 5 -7.09 20.92 -3.50
CA ALA A 5 -6.21 20.21 -4.40
C ALA A 5 -5.14 19.46 -3.59
N LEU A 6 -4.69 18.36 -4.16
CA LEU A 6 -3.53 17.57 -3.73
C LEU A 6 -2.20 18.35 -3.91
N ALA A 7 -2.26 19.65 -3.86
CA ALA A 7 -1.12 20.57 -3.99
C ALA A 7 -0.50 20.92 -2.63
N VAL A 8 -0.50 19.99 -1.65
CA VAL A 8 0.17 20.17 -0.38
C VAL A 8 1.12 19.02 -0.14
N LEU A 9 2.09 18.94 -0.99
CA LEU A 9 3.32 18.22 -0.73
C LEU A 9 4.44 19.20 -1.04
N LEU A 10 5.08 19.67 0.01
CA LEU A 10 6.30 20.48 0.08
C LEU A 10 6.08 21.87 0.68
N THR A 11 5.78 21.90 1.99
CA THR A 11 6.17 23.05 2.81
C THR A 11 7.33 22.63 3.69
N ALA A 12 8.51 23.05 3.30
CA ALA A 12 9.71 22.95 4.11
C ALA A 12 9.48 23.58 5.48
N SER A 13 9.63 22.81 6.54
CA SER A 13 9.60 23.28 7.92
C SER A 13 10.88 24.05 8.22
N VAL A 14 10.82 25.38 8.24
CA VAL A 14 11.89 26.22 8.79
C VAL A 14 11.80 26.16 10.30
N ILE A 15 12.64 25.38 10.95
CA ILE A 15 12.89 25.49 12.39
C ILE A 15 13.97 26.53 12.60
N ALA A 16 13.56 27.73 13.05
CA ALA A 16 14.48 28.76 13.55
C ALA A 16 14.89 28.41 14.97
N GLY A 17 16.02 27.73 15.13
CA GLY A 17 16.71 27.58 16.40
C GLY A 17 17.90 28.55 16.47
N THR A 18 17.80 29.55 17.32
CA THR A 18 18.88 30.51 17.61
C THR A 18 19.94 29.86 18.47
N MET A 19 21.14 29.61 17.92
CA MET A 19 22.44 29.82 18.59
C MET A 19 23.58 29.61 17.56
N GLY A 20 24.33 30.65 17.34
CA GLY A 20 25.67 30.86 16.79
C GLY A 20 26.32 29.70 16.02
N GLY A 21 25.86 29.44 14.83
CA GLY A 21 26.52 28.59 13.84
C GLY A 21 26.16 29.14 12.48
N THR A 22 27.12 29.19 11.57
CA THR A 22 26.91 29.56 10.16
C THR A 22 25.67 28.86 9.63
N ALA A 23 24.60 29.61 9.36
CA ALA A 23 23.42 29.10 8.71
C ALA A 23 23.87 28.56 7.33
N THR A 24 24.00 27.27 7.20
CA THR A 24 23.94 26.61 5.91
C THR A 24 22.54 26.89 5.42
N ILE A 25 22.41 27.74 4.41
CA ILE A 25 21.17 27.87 3.66
C ILE A 25 21.01 26.48 3.01
N VAL A 26 20.17 25.65 3.63
CA VAL A 26 19.64 24.50 2.95
C VAL A 26 18.81 25.11 1.83
N HIS A 27 19.32 25.07 0.60
CA HIS A 27 18.50 25.34 -0.55
C HIS A 27 17.31 24.40 -0.40
N ALA A 28 16.09 24.95 -0.33
CA ALA A 28 14.91 24.19 -0.63
C ALA A 28 15.20 23.59 -2.02
N ASP A 29 15.29 22.27 -2.12
CA ASP A 29 15.39 21.62 -3.40
C ASP A 29 14.30 22.20 -4.29
N GLU A 30 14.62 22.52 -5.53
CA GLU A 30 13.62 23.01 -6.48
C GLU A 30 12.50 21.96 -6.48
N GLU A 31 11.26 22.40 -6.33
CA GLU A 31 10.10 21.49 -6.40
C GLU A 31 10.14 20.78 -7.74
N GLY A 32 10.28 19.46 -7.73
CA GLY A 32 10.18 18.63 -8.92
C GLY A 32 8.76 18.73 -9.48
N LYS A 33 8.63 18.52 -10.78
CA LYS A 33 7.34 18.42 -11.47
C LYS A 33 6.99 16.99 -11.84
N VAL A 34 7.79 16.06 -11.35
CA VAL A 34 7.65 14.62 -11.59
C VAL A 34 7.30 13.96 -10.26
N ILE A 35 6.33 13.04 -10.31
CA ILE A 35 5.98 12.14 -9.20
C ILE A 35 6.28 10.72 -9.69
N ASN A 36 7.28 10.08 -9.12
CA ASN A 36 7.65 8.72 -9.43
C ASN A 36 6.87 7.72 -8.56
N ILE A 37 6.06 6.88 -9.20
CA ILE A 37 5.28 5.84 -8.54
C ILE A 37 5.83 4.47 -8.91
N TYR A 38 6.33 3.75 -7.91
CA TYR A 38 6.84 2.39 -8.05
C TYR A 38 5.74 1.36 -7.85
N SER A 39 5.53 0.47 -8.82
CA SER A 39 4.53 -0.58 -8.78
C SER A 39 5.03 -1.85 -9.48
N TRP A 40 4.34 -2.99 -9.26
CA TRP A 40 4.67 -4.25 -9.92
C TRP A 40 3.85 -4.54 -11.18
N ASN A 41 2.79 -3.78 -11.39
CA ASN A 41 1.95 -3.81 -12.60
C ASN A 41 1.25 -2.47 -12.80
N ASP A 42 0.42 -2.38 -13.81
CA ASP A 42 -0.29 -1.16 -14.18
C ASP A 42 -1.69 -1.00 -13.55
N GLU A 43 -2.08 -1.89 -12.63
CA GLU A 43 -3.42 -1.85 -12.04
C GLU A 43 -3.64 -0.58 -11.22
N PHE A 44 -2.67 -0.19 -10.39
CA PHE A 44 -2.78 1.03 -9.59
C PHE A 44 -2.90 2.28 -10.48
N ARG A 45 -2.13 2.35 -11.56
CA ARG A 45 -2.26 3.41 -12.58
C ARG A 45 -3.68 3.49 -13.11
N GLN A 46 -4.23 2.36 -13.57
CA GLN A 46 -5.58 2.31 -14.12
C GLN A 46 -6.64 2.75 -13.11
N ARG A 47 -6.48 2.39 -11.82
CA ARG A 47 -7.40 2.80 -10.76
C ARG A 47 -7.28 4.29 -10.46
N LEU A 48 -6.06 4.82 -10.36
CA LEU A 48 -5.83 6.23 -10.16
C LEU A 48 -6.44 7.05 -11.30
N GLU A 49 -6.16 6.69 -12.53
CA GLU A 49 -6.68 7.38 -13.73
C GLU A 49 -8.21 7.37 -13.81
N ALA A 50 -8.85 6.31 -13.31
CA ALA A 50 -10.30 6.19 -13.30
C ALA A 50 -11.00 7.11 -12.28
N VAL A 51 -10.32 7.52 -11.21
CA VAL A 51 -10.93 8.25 -10.09
C VAL A 51 -10.34 9.63 -9.84
N TYR A 52 -9.11 9.89 -10.29
CA TYR A 52 -8.44 11.15 -10.03
C TYR A 52 -8.80 12.19 -11.11
N PRO A 53 -9.53 13.26 -10.76
CA PRO A 53 -10.10 14.17 -11.75
C PRO A 53 -9.08 15.10 -12.43
N GLU A 54 -7.86 15.17 -11.90
CA GLU A 54 -6.80 16.02 -12.45
C GLU A 54 -5.98 15.34 -13.54
N VAL A 55 -6.29 14.08 -13.88
CA VAL A 55 -5.67 13.38 -15.01
C VAL A 55 -6.07 14.05 -16.31
N LYS A 56 -5.07 14.49 -17.10
CA LYS A 56 -5.26 15.10 -18.41
C LYS A 56 -5.11 14.08 -19.53
N GLU A 57 -4.00 13.39 -19.55
CA GLU A 57 -3.69 12.40 -20.57
C GLU A 57 -2.62 11.41 -20.08
N THR A 58 -2.58 10.23 -20.70
CA THR A 58 -1.56 9.21 -20.46
C THR A 58 -0.84 8.90 -21.76
N SER A 59 0.48 8.72 -21.68
CA SER A 59 1.32 8.34 -22.82
C SER A 59 0.86 7.01 -23.43
N LYS A 60 1.12 6.78 -24.71
CA LYS A 60 0.66 5.58 -25.43
C LYS A 60 1.20 4.27 -24.85
N ASP A 61 2.38 4.33 -24.27
CA ASP A 61 3.03 3.18 -23.60
C ASP A 61 2.63 3.04 -22.15
N GLY A 62 1.85 3.98 -21.59
CA GLY A 62 1.36 3.97 -20.22
C GLY A 62 2.44 4.26 -19.17
N THR A 63 3.58 4.82 -19.56
CA THR A 63 4.70 5.10 -18.64
C THR A 63 4.58 6.45 -17.95
N VAL A 64 3.85 7.40 -18.55
CA VAL A 64 3.68 8.76 -18.01
C VAL A 64 2.21 9.16 -18.07
N THR A 65 1.69 9.68 -16.96
CA THR A 65 0.39 10.34 -16.88
C THR A 65 0.61 11.80 -16.56
N THR A 66 0.11 12.70 -17.42
CA THR A 66 0.21 14.15 -17.24
C THR A 66 -1.05 14.67 -16.57
N LEU A 67 -0.89 15.52 -15.55
CA LEU A 67 -1.98 16.19 -14.84
C LEU A 67 -2.32 17.54 -15.47
N ASN A 68 -3.46 18.11 -15.09
CA ASN A 68 -3.96 19.39 -15.63
C ASN A 68 -3.04 20.59 -15.32
N ASP A 69 -2.26 20.54 -14.25
CA ASP A 69 -1.29 21.57 -13.86
C ASP A 69 0.10 21.39 -14.53
N GLY A 70 0.26 20.31 -15.32
CA GLY A 70 1.49 19.98 -16.00
C GLY A 70 2.45 19.09 -15.21
N THR A 71 2.06 18.65 -14.00
CA THR A 71 2.80 17.62 -13.25
C THR A 71 2.75 16.30 -14.00
N GLU A 72 3.85 15.59 -14.04
CA GLU A 72 3.96 14.25 -14.65
C GLU A 72 4.04 13.17 -13.57
N ILE A 73 3.23 12.14 -13.71
CA ILE A 73 3.35 10.91 -12.91
C ILE A 73 4.10 9.90 -13.76
N HIS A 74 5.29 9.52 -13.33
CA HIS A 74 6.10 8.48 -13.96
C HIS A 74 5.83 7.13 -13.28
N TRP A 75 5.41 6.14 -14.06
CA TRP A 75 5.07 4.81 -13.60
C TRP A 75 6.28 3.89 -13.74
N ILE A 76 6.95 3.59 -12.62
CA ILE A 76 8.13 2.73 -12.58
C ILE A 76 7.66 1.29 -12.28
N ILE A 77 7.35 0.55 -13.35
CA ILE A 77 6.75 -0.78 -13.25
C ILE A 77 7.84 -1.86 -13.31
N ASN A 78 7.98 -2.62 -12.24
CA ASN A 78 8.87 -3.77 -12.14
C ASN A 78 8.06 -5.00 -11.71
N PRO A 79 8.14 -6.15 -12.40
CA PRO A 79 7.34 -7.31 -12.05
C PRO A 79 7.67 -7.83 -10.64
N ASN A 80 6.65 -8.27 -9.90
CA ASN A 80 6.83 -8.79 -8.54
C ASN A 80 7.45 -10.20 -8.51
N GLN A 81 7.49 -10.87 -9.67
CA GLN A 81 8.03 -12.22 -9.78
C GLN A 81 9.49 -12.27 -9.32
N ASP A 82 9.84 -13.30 -8.56
CA ASP A 82 11.18 -13.56 -8.03
C ASP A 82 11.76 -12.39 -7.18
N GLY A 83 10.91 -11.53 -6.62
CA GLY A 83 11.32 -10.41 -5.81
C GLY A 83 11.95 -9.23 -6.57
N VAL A 84 11.83 -9.20 -7.91
CA VAL A 84 12.45 -8.16 -8.75
C VAL A 84 11.95 -6.77 -8.37
N TYR A 85 10.64 -6.62 -8.13
CA TYR A 85 10.08 -5.35 -7.71
C TYR A 85 10.74 -4.81 -6.44
N GLN A 86 10.82 -5.62 -5.38
CA GLN A 86 11.41 -5.21 -4.11
C GLN A 86 12.89 -4.86 -4.27
N GLN A 87 13.65 -5.64 -5.05
CA GLN A 87 15.07 -5.35 -5.32
C GLN A 87 15.25 -4.00 -6.00
N LYS A 88 14.42 -3.70 -7.01
CA LYS A 88 14.48 -2.42 -7.75
C LYS A 88 14.05 -1.23 -6.89
N LEU A 89 13.04 -1.42 -6.05
CA LEU A 89 12.62 -0.41 -5.08
C LEU A 89 13.73 -0.15 -4.05
N ASP A 90 14.34 -1.20 -3.50
CA ASP A 90 15.43 -1.06 -2.55
C ASP A 90 16.63 -0.31 -3.15
N GLU A 91 17.02 -0.65 -4.39
CA GLU A 91 18.11 0.06 -5.11
C GLU A 91 17.80 1.55 -5.25
N ALA A 92 16.56 1.91 -5.59
CA ALA A 92 16.15 3.30 -5.73
C ALA A 92 16.15 4.03 -4.37
N LEU A 93 15.58 3.42 -3.32
CA LEU A 93 15.53 3.98 -1.97
C LEU A 93 16.92 4.16 -1.36
N MET A 94 17.86 3.28 -1.62
CA MET A 94 19.25 3.43 -1.18
C MET A 94 19.96 4.65 -1.79
N ASN A 95 19.54 5.06 -2.98
CA ASN A 95 20.06 6.23 -3.68
C ASN A 95 19.22 7.51 -3.47
N GLN A 96 18.16 7.43 -2.67
CA GLN A 96 17.16 8.50 -2.47
C GLN A 96 17.78 9.84 -2.05
N ALA A 97 18.84 9.82 -1.21
CA ALA A 97 19.47 11.03 -0.69
C ALA A 97 20.26 11.80 -1.78
N ASP A 98 20.79 11.07 -2.75
CA ASP A 98 21.65 11.62 -3.82
C ASP A 98 20.86 11.86 -5.13
N ALA A 99 19.60 11.41 -5.19
CA ALA A 99 18.75 11.58 -6.35
C ALA A 99 18.32 13.05 -6.53
N SER A 100 18.21 13.50 -7.79
CA SER A 100 17.60 14.79 -8.11
C SER A 100 16.12 14.80 -7.70
N ALA A 101 15.50 15.98 -7.58
CA ALA A 101 14.09 16.11 -7.19
C ALA A 101 13.17 15.26 -8.08
N ASP A 102 13.42 15.23 -9.39
CA ASP A 102 12.60 14.50 -10.36
C ASP A 102 12.92 12.99 -10.46
N ASP A 103 13.97 12.51 -9.78
CA ASP A 103 14.40 11.10 -9.80
C ASP A 103 14.11 10.35 -8.48
N LYS A 104 13.57 11.03 -7.48
CA LYS A 104 13.25 10.44 -6.17
C LYS A 104 12.10 9.45 -6.27
N VAL A 105 12.06 8.49 -5.34
CA VAL A 105 10.88 7.66 -5.09
C VAL A 105 9.90 8.49 -4.28
N ASP A 106 8.76 8.85 -4.84
CA ASP A 106 7.74 9.64 -4.15
C ASP A 106 6.66 8.76 -3.55
N ILE A 107 6.21 7.77 -4.32
CA ILE A 107 5.20 6.81 -3.90
C ILE A 107 5.65 5.41 -4.32
N PHE A 108 5.45 4.44 -3.47
CA PHE A 108 5.65 3.04 -3.83
C PHE A 108 4.53 2.17 -3.27
N LEU A 109 4.22 1.10 -3.98
CA LEU A 109 3.27 0.11 -3.53
C LEU A 109 3.98 -0.95 -2.68
N SER A 110 3.25 -1.50 -1.71
CA SER A 110 3.73 -2.57 -0.86
C SER A 110 2.63 -3.58 -0.58
N GLU A 111 2.98 -4.86 -0.51
CA GLU A 111 2.07 -5.93 -0.10
C GLU A 111 2.23 -6.21 1.41
N THR A 112 1.20 -6.77 2.01
CA THR A 112 1.12 -7.03 3.44
C THR A 112 2.27 -7.89 3.97
N ASP A 113 2.81 -8.79 3.16
CA ASP A 113 3.86 -9.73 3.57
C ASP A 113 5.24 -9.07 3.75
N TYR A 114 5.47 -7.88 3.16
CA TYR A 114 6.72 -7.15 3.30
C TYR A 114 6.55 -5.66 3.65
N VAL A 115 5.35 -5.18 3.91
CA VAL A 115 5.08 -3.75 4.21
C VAL A 115 5.91 -3.25 5.39
N TYR A 116 6.11 -4.06 6.41
CA TYR A 116 6.89 -3.70 7.60
C TYR A 116 8.33 -3.31 7.31
N LYS A 117 8.91 -3.85 6.27
CA LYS A 117 10.25 -3.46 5.82
C LYS A 117 10.38 -1.96 5.56
N TYR A 118 9.29 -1.33 5.13
CA TYR A 118 9.28 0.08 4.72
C TYR A 118 8.55 0.99 5.71
N THR A 119 7.61 0.44 6.47
CA THR A 119 6.84 1.22 7.47
C THR A 119 7.46 1.20 8.86
N ASP A 120 8.46 0.35 9.13
CA ASP A 120 9.23 0.42 10.37
C ASP A 120 9.87 1.82 10.51
N ALA A 121 9.65 2.47 11.65
CA ALA A 121 10.22 3.80 11.92
C ALA A 121 11.74 3.84 11.83
N ALA A 122 12.42 2.73 12.19
CA ALA A 122 13.88 2.62 12.11
C ALA A 122 14.42 2.49 10.67
N ALA A 123 13.57 2.11 9.71
CA ALA A 123 13.95 2.06 8.30
C ALA A 123 14.06 3.45 7.67
N ASP A 124 13.37 4.45 8.23
CA ASP A 124 13.33 5.84 7.77
C ASP A 124 13.00 5.97 6.26
N VAL A 125 12.07 5.16 5.79
CA VAL A 125 11.66 5.10 4.37
C VAL A 125 10.30 5.74 4.18
N ALA A 126 9.25 5.14 4.76
CA ALA A 126 7.89 5.65 4.62
C ALA A 126 7.62 6.77 5.61
N MET A 127 7.23 7.93 5.10
CA MET A 127 6.87 9.10 5.90
C MET A 127 5.58 8.88 6.69
N PRO A 128 5.46 9.40 7.93
CA PRO A 128 4.16 9.49 8.60
C PRO A 128 3.16 10.27 7.74
N LEU A 129 1.94 9.76 7.59
CA LEU A 129 0.90 10.46 6.81
C LEU A 129 0.59 11.85 7.36
N LYS A 130 0.71 12.06 8.68
CA LYS A 130 0.52 13.37 9.32
C LYS A 130 1.53 14.40 8.84
N ASP A 131 2.76 14.00 8.54
CA ASP A 131 3.80 14.90 8.02
C ASP A 131 3.52 15.32 6.59
N LEU A 132 2.72 14.53 5.87
CA LEU A 132 2.17 14.86 4.54
C LEU A 132 0.87 15.68 4.62
N GLY A 133 0.44 16.07 5.81
CA GLY A 133 -0.80 16.83 6.02
C GLY A 133 -2.08 15.99 5.93
N ILE A 134 -1.96 14.65 5.94
CA ILE A 134 -3.08 13.71 5.94
C ILE A 134 -3.36 13.31 7.39
N ASP A 135 -4.56 13.58 7.88
CA ASP A 135 -5.02 13.11 9.19
C ASP A 135 -5.73 11.77 9.05
N PRO A 136 -5.08 10.64 9.45
CA PRO A 136 -5.69 9.31 9.26
C PRO A 136 -7.04 9.13 9.96
N ASP A 137 -7.26 9.80 11.09
CA ASP A 137 -8.51 9.68 11.84
C ASP A 137 -9.66 10.41 11.17
N LYS A 138 -9.35 11.41 10.36
CA LYS A 138 -10.33 12.24 9.68
C LYS A 138 -10.43 11.94 8.19
N ASP A 139 -9.28 11.94 7.51
CA ASP A 139 -9.23 11.84 6.05
C ASP A 139 -9.36 10.39 5.58
N LEU A 140 -9.04 9.42 6.44
CA LEU A 140 -9.14 7.99 6.21
C LEU A 140 -10.12 7.31 7.19
N ALA A 141 -11.09 8.05 7.72
CA ALA A 141 -12.05 7.55 8.72
C ALA A 141 -12.84 6.33 8.22
N ASP A 142 -13.15 6.30 6.92
CA ASP A 142 -13.94 5.23 6.29
C ASP A 142 -13.13 3.99 5.90
N GLN A 143 -11.80 4.00 6.11
CA GLN A 143 -10.98 2.80 5.89
C GLN A 143 -11.20 1.76 6.99
N TYR A 144 -11.13 0.48 6.62
CA TYR A 144 -11.16 -0.60 7.60
C TYR A 144 -9.95 -0.54 8.55
N ASP A 145 -10.17 -0.73 9.84
CA ASP A 145 -9.11 -0.60 10.86
C ASP A 145 -7.92 -1.52 10.62
N PHE A 146 -8.15 -2.75 10.12
CA PHE A 146 -7.05 -3.67 9.83
C PHE A 146 -6.12 -3.15 8.73
N THR A 147 -6.62 -2.38 7.74
CA THR A 147 -5.81 -1.80 6.68
C THR A 147 -4.94 -0.65 7.20
N LYS A 148 -5.46 0.14 8.15
CA LYS A 148 -4.71 1.18 8.83
C LYS A 148 -3.59 0.56 9.68
N THR A 149 -3.91 -0.46 10.46
CA THR A 149 -2.94 -1.17 11.31
C THR A 149 -1.81 -1.79 10.47
N THR A 150 -2.14 -2.41 9.33
CA THR A 150 -1.14 -3.01 8.43
C THR A 150 -0.13 -1.99 7.91
N ALA A 151 -0.57 -0.75 7.67
CA ALA A 151 0.26 0.32 7.15
C ALA A 151 0.85 1.25 8.24
N SER A 152 0.81 0.81 9.50
CA SER A 152 1.36 1.54 10.64
C SER A 152 2.66 0.89 11.13
N ASP A 153 3.52 1.69 11.76
CA ASP A 153 4.70 1.19 12.47
C ASP A 153 4.34 0.57 13.83
N ALA A 154 5.36 0.12 14.58
CA ALA A 154 5.17 -0.53 15.89
C ALA A 154 4.57 0.41 16.96
N ASP A 155 4.71 1.72 16.81
CA ASP A 155 4.16 2.74 17.69
C ASP A 155 2.74 3.17 17.28
N GLY A 156 2.18 2.56 16.22
CA GLY A 156 0.86 2.86 15.68
C GLY A 156 0.81 4.11 14.80
N VAL A 157 1.95 4.64 14.39
CA VAL A 157 2.01 5.77 13.46
C VAL A 157 1.74 5.27 12.05
N GLN A 158 0.67 5.75 11.43
CA GLN A 158 0.29 5.34 10.08
C GLN A 158 1.21 5.99 9.04
N ARG A 159 1.86 5.16 8.21
CA ARG A 159 2.85 5.54 7.21
C ARG A 159 2.44 5.17 5.78
N GLY A 160 1.29 4.58 5.63
CA GLY A 160 0.74 4.22 4.32
C GLY A 160 -0.78 4.17 4.35
N SER A 161 -1.36 4.05 3.18
CA SER A 161 -2.80 3.90 2.98
C SER A 161 -3.05 2.78 1.97
N THR A 162 -4.15 2.05 2.15
CA THR A 162 -4.51 0.99 1.22
C THR A 162 -5.39 1.50 0.09
N TRP A 163 -5.20 0.95 -1.09
CA TRP A 163 -6.07 1.13 -2.24
C TRP A 163 -6.83 -0.15 -2.60
N GLN A 164 -6.49 -1.26 -1.94
CA GLN A 164 -7.18 -2.57 -2.06
C GLN A 164 -7.50 -3.11 -0.67
N CYS A 165 -8.58 -3.88 -0.61
CA CYS A 165 -8.97 -4.62 0.59
C CYS A 165 -9.22 -6.08 0.19
N CYS A 166 -8.31 -6.96 0.61
CA CYS A 166 -8.37 -8.39 0.34
C CYS A 166 -8.64 -9.14 1.65
N PRO A 167 -9.89 -9.34 2.05
CA PRO A 167 -10.20 -10.09 3.27
C PRO A 167 -9.82 -11.56 3.10
N GLY A 168 -9.32 -12.17 4.18
CA GLY A 168 -9.14 -13.60 4.24
C GLY A 168 -10.49 -14.32 4.24
N LEU A 169 -10.68 -15.28 3.35
CA LEU A 169 -11.91 -16.05 3.24
C LEU A 169 -11.60 -17.54 3.25
N LEU A 170 -12.51 -18.32 3.85
CA LEU A 170 -12.51 -19.76 3.71
C LEU A 170 -13.40 -20.13 2.52
N VAL A 171 -12.78 -20.70 1.49
CA VAL A 171 -13.49 -21.25 0.33
C VAL A 171 -13.56 -22.76 0.47
N TYR A 172 -14.71 -23.35 0.21
CA TYR A 172 -14.91 -24.80 0.33
C TYR A 172 -15.68 -25.38 -0.86
N ARG A 173 -15.48 -26.66 -1.09
CA ARG A 173 -16.23 -27.47 -2.07
C ARG A 173 -17.59 -27.83 -1.48
N ARG A 174 -18.66 -27.25 -2.03
CA ARG A 174 -20.04 -27.46 -1.58
C ARG A 174 -20.50 -28.90 -1.72
N ASP A 175 -20.08 -29.57 -2.80
CA ASP A 175 -20.39 -30.98 -3.04
C ASP A 175 -19.77 -31.91 -1.98
N ILE A 176 -18.49 -31.67 -1.62
CA ILE A 176 -17.82 -32.41 -0.55
C ILE A 176 -18.46 -32.11 0.81
N ALA A 177 -18.74 -30.84 1.11
CA ALA A 177 -19.42 -30.47 2.36
C ALA A 177 -20.76 -31.19 2.51
N LYS A 178 -21.55 -31.26 1.45
CA LYS A 178 -22.83 -31.96 1.46
C LYS A 178 -22.68 -33.47 1.66
N ASP A 179 -21.69 -34.10 1.03
CA ASP A 179 -21.44 -35.53 1.18
C ASP A 179 -20.92 -35.88 2.59
N VAL A 180 -20.01 -35.08 3.12
CA VAL A 180 -19.33 -35.38 4.40
C VAL A 180 -20.14 -34.89 5.60
N PHE A 181 -20.71 -33.67 5.53
CA PHE A 181 -21.37 -33.01 6.65
C PHE A 181 -22.90 -33.06 6.56
N GLY A 182 -23.45 -33.52 5.44
CA GLY A 182 -24.91 -33.50 5.18
C GLY A 182 -25.47 -32.13 4.82
N THR A 183 -24.63 -31.08 4.79
CA THR A 183 -25.03 -29.72 4.48
C THR A 183 -23.97 -29.02 3.64
N ASP A 184 -24.41 -28.10 2.79
CA ASP A 184 -23.55 -27.18 2.03
C ASP A 184 -23.85 -25.71 2.39
N ASP A 185 -24.55 -25.49 3.50
CA ASP A 185 -24.84 -24.17 4.03
C ASP A 185 -23.57 -23.52 4.59
N PRO A 186 -23.23 -22.26 4.15
CA PRO A 186 -21.99 -21.61 4.55
C PRO A 186 -21.88 -21.34 6.06
N GLU A 187 -23.00 -21.05 6.73
CA GLU A 187 -22.98 -20.79 8.18
C GLU A 187 -22.70 -22.09 8.96
N GLU A 188 -23.33 -23.19 8.56
CA GLU A 188 -23.11 -24.50 9.18
C GLU A 188 -21.71 -25.04 8.91
N VAL A 189 -21.19 -24.88 7.70
CA VAL A 189 -19.79 -25.22 7.38
C VAL A 189 -18.81 -24.31 8.11
N GLY A 190 -19.10 -23.02 8.23
CA GLY A 190 -18.28 -22.07 8.99
C GLY A 190 -18.12 -22.46 10.45
N LYS A 191 -19.17 -22.99 11.10
CA LYS A 191 -19.10 -23.48 12.49
C LYS A 191 -18.09 -24.61 12.68
N LYS A 192 -17.87 -25.43 11.63
CA LYS A 192 -16.88 -26.52 11.65
C LYS A 192 -15.44 -26.05 11.53
N MET A 193 -15.23 -24.77 11.21
CA MET A 193 -13.90 -24.16 11.01
C MET A 193 -13.67 -22.93 11.91
N LYS A 194 -14.49 -22.75 12.96
CA LYS A 194 -14.46 -21.53 13.79
C LYS A 194 -13.22 -21.40 14.67
N ASP A 195 -12.58 -22.52 15.01
CA ASP A 195 -11.37 -22.59 15.84
C ASP A 195 -10.53 -23.82 15.45
N TRP A 196 -9.30 -23.93 15.97
CA TRP A 196 -8.37 -24.99 15.62
C TRP A 196 -8.86 -26.40 16.05
N ASP A 197 -9.60 -26.50 17.14
CA ASP A 197 -10.11 -27.79 17.63
C ASP A 197 -11.22 -28.30 16.71
N THR A 198 -12.16 -27.44 16.33
CA THR A 198 -13.22 -27.78 15.39
C THR A 198 -12.66 -28.03 13.98
N ALA A 199 -11.67 -27.28 13.54
CA ALA A 199 -11.01 -27.48 12.25
C ALA A 199 -10.30 -28.85 12.19
N LYS A 200 -9.63 -29.26 13.30
CA LYS A 200 -8.99 -30.56 13.39
C LYS A 200 -10.01 -31.70 13.34
N ALA A 201 -11.11 -31.61 14.10
CA ALA A 201 -12.18 -32.59 14.05
C ALA A 201 -12.80 -32.71 12.64
N THR A 202 -12.99 -31.57 11.98
CA THR A 202 -13.49 -31.52 10.59
C THR A 202 -12.50 -32.17 9.62
N ALA A 203 -11.19 -31.98 9.83
CA ALA A 203 -10.17 -32.62 9.02
C ALA A 203 -10.22 -34.19 9.16
N GLU A 204 -10.49 -34.69 10.36
CA GLU A 204 -10.66 -36.12 10.60
C GLU A 204 -11.93 -36.67 9.93
N GLU A 205 -13.05 -35.95 9.96
CA GLU A 205 -14.29 -36.31 9.22
C GLU A 205 -14.04 -36.39 7.70
N LEU A 206 -13.37 -35.37 7.15
CA LEU A 206 -13.02 -35.34 5.72
C LEU A 206 -12.12 -36.48 5.34
N LYS A 207 -11.07 -36.73 6.14
CA LYS A 207 -10.12 -37.83 5.91
C LYS A 207 -10.79 -39.21 5.93
N ALA A 208 -11.74 -39.44 6.82
CA ALA A 208 -12.51 -40.68 6.91
C ALA A 208 -13.32 -40.95 5.63
N LYS A 209 -13.62 -39.93 4.83
CA LYS A 209 -14.29 -40.01 3.52
C LYS A 209 -13.33 -39.87 2.33
N GLY A 210 -12.02 -39.92 2.57
CA GLY A 210 -11.00 -39.86 1.53
C GLY A 210 -10.74 -38.45 0.97
N ASN A 211 -11.17 -37.42 1.69
CA ASN A 211 -10.92 -36.03 1.33
C ASN A 211 -9.83 -35.38 2.20
N TYR A 212 -9.29 -34.25 1.76
CA TYR A 212 -8.34 -33.42 2.49
C TYR A 212 -8.95 -32.09 2.86
N THR A 213 -8.51 -31.51 3.98
CA THR A 213 -8.99 -30.19 4.43
C THR A 213 -8.44 -29.06 3.58
N PHE A 214 -7.17 -29.19 3.15
CA PHE A 214 -6.49 -28.22 2.29
C PHE A 214 -5.82 -28.96 1.12
N ALA A 215 -5.78 -28.31 -0.03
CA ALA A 215 -5.13 -28.80 -1.23
C ALA A 215 -3.66 -28.33 -1.27
#